data_5633233494a0d45277d47d953fe172f6
#
_entry.id   5633233494a0d45277d47d953fe172f6
#
_cell.length_a   1.000
_cell.length_b   1.000
_cell.length_c   1.000
_cell.angle_alpha   90.00
_cell.angle_beta   90.00
_cell.angle_gamma   90.00
#
_symmetry.space_group_name_H-M   'P 1'
#
loop_
_entity.id
_entity.type
_entity.pdbx_description
1 polymer ?
#
loop_
_entity_poly.entity_id
_entity_poly.type
_entity_poly.pdbx_seq_one_letter_code
_entity_poly.pdbx_strand_id
1 'polypeptide(L)'
;MASFRTYLVLGRVSNLSTVWSNCLCAWLISGGGPWGTFAALLVGSSCLYVAGMCLNDYCDAGFDAEHRQERPIPSHQIDRSNVLRIAIGLLVAGFVLVAWLSDETLVFSLLLVFLIVAYNLVHKRTVIGVPLMAGCRMGLFLLAGSAAESGLCDASVWAGFLAFVYVLGVTELARNESTTNRISLFGIASMAISLLLVVGMGILGEYTLGSILPLFCLAAWIFYAFWKANSEGRLVVGKTIGPLLAGICLVDCAVISTMHAFSISTLVAFVAFFIVALIAQRHIPAS
;
A
#
# COMPACT_ATOMS: atom_id res chain seq x y z
N MET A 1 -21.37 -21.35 -5.37
CA MET A 1 -21.14 -19.90 -5.20
C MET A 1 -19.95 -19.71 -4.28
N ALA A 2 -19.03 -18.81 -4.61
CA ALA A 2 -17.90 -18.47 -3.75
C ALA A 2 -18.41 -17.91 -2.39
N SER A 3 -17.73 -18.25 -1.29
CA SER A 3 -18.07 -17.72 0.04
C SER A 3 -17.70 -16.24 0.15
N PHE A 4 -18.34 -15.50 1.07
CA PHE A 4 -17.95 -14.10 1.35
C PHE A 4 -16.46 -13.98 1.71
N ARG A 5 -15.94 -14.94 2.50
CA ARG A 5 -14.53 -15.02 2.85
C ARG A 5 -13.61 -15.11 1.62
N THR A 6 -14.03 -15.85 0.58
CA THR A 6 -13.27 -15.99 -0.68
C THR A 6 -13.03 -14.63 -1.34
N TYR A 7 -14.04 -13.75 -1.37
CA TYR A 7 -13.91 -12.40 -1.92
C TYR A 7 -13.00 -11.51 -1.07
N LEU A 8 -13.05 -11.63 0.26
CA LEU A 8 -12.18 -10.89 1.16
C LEU A 8 -10.70 -11.28 0.98
N VAL A 9 -10.44 -12.59 0.81
CA VAL A 9 -9.09 -13.12 0.55
C VAL A 9 -8.59 -12.67 -0.83
N LEU A 10 -9.43 -12.81 -1.87
CA LEU A 10 -9.12 -12.41 -3.23
C LEU A 10 -8.74 -10.91 -3.31
N GLY A 11 -9.51 -10.05 -2.64
CA GLY A 11 -9.25 -8.61 -2.58
C GLY A 11 -8.13 -8.20 -1.61
N ARG A 12 -7.56 -9.14 -0.86
CA ARG A 12 -6.59 -8.86 0.22
C ARG A 12 -7.01 -7.68 1.09
N VAL A 13 -8.28 -7.71 1.52
CA VAL A 13 -8.95 -6.60 2.22
C VAL A 13 -8.23 -6.19 3.50
N SER A 14 -7.40 -7.08 4.07
CA SER A 14 -6.56 -6.79 5.24
C SER A 14 -5.59 -5.60 5.03
N ASN A 15 -5.25 -5.28 3.79
CA ASN A 15 -4.36 -4.16 3.47
C ASN A 15 -5.10 -2.89 3.02
N LEU A 16 -6.45 -2.89 2.96
CA LEU A 16 -7.23 -1.71 2.54
C LEU A 16 -7.00 -0.51 3.45
N SER A 17 -6.83 -0.74 4.75
CA SER A 17 -6.53 0.35 5.70
C SER A 17 -5.24 1.09 5.35
N THR A 18 -4.26 0.43 4.72
CA THR A 18 -3.03 1.09 4.25
C THR A 18 -3.27 1.95 3.01
N VAL A 19 -4.26 1.60 2.17
CA VAL A 19 -4.71 2.44 1.05
C VAL A 19 -5.40 3.69 1.59
N TRP A 20 -6.28 3.55 2.56
CA TRP A 20 -6.98 4.66 3.21
C TRP A 20 -6.02 5.60 3.94
N SER A 21 -5.00 5.05 4.59
CA SER A 21 -3.93 5.80 5.23
C SER A 21 -3.16 6.67 4.20
N ASN A 22 -2.73 6.09 3.07
CA ASN A 22 -2.06 6.84 2.02
C ASN A 22 -2.96 7.96 1.43
N CYS A 23 -4.24 7.64 1.16
CA CYS A 23 -5.19 8.64 0.67
C CYS A 23 -5.38 9.80 1.67
N LEU A 24 -5.55 9.48 2.96
CA LEU A 24 -5.71 10.49 4.00
C LEU A 24 -4.46 11.36 4.14
N CYS A 25 -3.28 10.75 4.13
CA CYS A 25 -2.00 11.45 4.23
C CYS A 25 -1.84 12.46 3.09
N ALA A 26 -1.92 12.01 1.85
CA ALA A 26 -1.75 12.85 0.67
C ALA A 26 -2.81 13.95 0.58
N TRP A 27 -4.07 13.61 0.86
CA TRP A 27 -5.19 14.56 0.83
C TRP A 27 -5.05 15.67 1.88
N LEU A 28 -4.65 15.33 3.13
CA LEU A 28 -4.42 16.32 4.17
C LEU A 28 -3.20 17.21 3.88
N ILE A 29 -2.10 16.65 3.38
CA ILE A 29 -0.89 17.40 2.99
C ILE A 29 -1.21 18.41 1.89
N SER A 30 -2.12 18.06 0.97
CA SER A 30 -2.55 18.90 -0.15
C SER A 30 -3.74 19.83 0.21
N GLY A 31 -3.97 20.10 1.49
CA GLY A 31 -4.96 21.09 1.95
C GLY A 31 -6.34 20.52 2.29
N GLY A 32 -6.57 19.23 2.14
CA GLY A 32 -7.87 18.61 2.45
C GLY A 32 -8.97 18.98 1.46
N GLY A 33 -10.18 19.25 1.96
CA GLY A 33 -11.32 19.66 1.15
C GLY A 33 -12.64 19.06 1.62
N PRO A 34 -13.68 19.02 0.76
CA PRO A 34 -14.98 18.45 1.11
C PRO A 34 -14.90 16.94 1.41
N TRP A 35 -15.48 16.51 2.54
CA TRP A 35 -15.51 15.10 2.94
C TRP A 35 -16.21 14.18 1.93
N GLY A 36 -17.14 14.72 1.10
CA GLY A 36 -17.77 13.99 0.01
C GLY A 36 -16.76 13.59 -1.08
N THR A 37 -15.86 14.49 -1.46
CA THR A 37 -14.75 14.24 -2.38
C THR A 37 -13.81 13.17 -1.80
N PHE A 38 -13.45 13.31 -0.52
CA PHE A 38 -12.62 12.31 0.15
C PHE A 38 -13.28 10.92 0.21
N ALA A 39 -14.57 10.85 0.49
CA ALA A 39 -15.31 9.58 0.48
C ALA A 39 -15.32 8.93 -0.92
N ALA A 40 -15.54 9.72 -1.98
CA ALA A 40 -15.47 9.22 -3.35
C ALA A 40 -14.04 8.73 -3.69
N LEU A 41 -13.00 9.48 -3.30
CA LEU A 41 -11.61 9.07 -3.43
C LEU A 41 -11.34 7.74 -2.72
N LEU A 42 -11.79 7.56 -1.47
CA LEU A 42 -11.60 6.31 -0.72
C LEU A 42 -12.28 5.12 -1.39
N VAL A 43 -13.53 5.28 -1.82
CA VAL A 43 -14.28 4.21 -2.50
C VAL A 43 -13.61 3.85 -3.83
N GLY A 44 -13.27 4.86 -4.65
CA GLY A 44 -12.64 4.64 -5.95
C GLY A 44 -11.25 3.99 -5.81
N SER A 45 -10.42 4.48 -4.89
CA SER A 45 -9.10 3.89 -4.60
C SER A 45 -9.20 2.47 -4.05
N SER A 46 -10.24 2.18 -3.24
CA SER A 46 -10.51 0.81 -2.77
C SER A 46 -10.87 -0.12 -3.92
N CYS A 47 -11.71 0.34 -4.85
CA CYS A 47 -12.05 -0.41 -6.06
C CYS A 47 -10.81 -0.69 -6.91
N LEU A 48 -9.96 0.32 -7.17
CA LEU A 48 -8.71 0.16 -7.93
C LEU A 48 -7.75 -0.82 -7.25
N TYR A 49 -7.61 -0.73 -5.93
CA TYR A 49 -6.77 -1.64 -5.15
C TYR A 49 -7.27 -3.09 -5.26
N VAL A 50 -8.56 -3.34 -4.98
CA VAL A 50 -9.16 -4.69 -5.05
C VAL A 50 -9.12 -5.23 -6.47
N ALA A 51 -9.36 -4.39 -7.49
CA ALA A 51 -9.20 -4.75 -8.88
C ALA A 51 -7.77 -5.24 -9.19
N GLY A 52 -6.75 -4.51 -8.70
CA GLY A 52 -5.35 -4.89 -8.83
C GLY A 52 -5.04 -6.24 -8.19
N MET A 53 -5.60 -6.54 -7.02
CA MET A 53 -5.42 -7.83 -6.34
C MET A 53 -6.12 -8.97 -7.10
N CYS A 54 -7.35 -8.76 -7.58
CA CYS A 54 -8.05 -9.73 -8.42
C CYS A 54 -7.30 -10.01 -9.72
N LEU A 55 -6.77 -8.94 -10.37
CA LEU A 55 -5.97 -9.08 -11.58
C LEU A 55 -4.66 -9.83 -11.32
N ASN A 56 -4.04 -9.62 -10.15
CA ASN A 56 -2.86 -10.36 -9.73
C ASN A 56 -3.16 -11.87 -9.65
N ASP A 57 -4.19 -12.25 -8.91
CA ASP A 57 -4.56 -13.67 -8.78
C ASP A 57 -4.97 -14.28 -10.14
N TYR A 58 -5.61 -13.50 -11.03
CA TYR A 58 -5.92 -13.94 -12.40
C TYR A 58 -4.66 -14.22 -13.23
N CYS A 59 -3.69 -13.31 -13.19
CA CYS A 59 -2.42 -13.45 -13.94
C CYS A 59 -1.55 -14.57 -13.37
N ASP A 60 -1.54 -14.71 -12.03
CA ASP A 60 -0.73 -15.69 -11.32
C ASP A 60 -1.35 -17.08 -11.25
N ALA A 61 -2.56 -17.31 -11.74
CA ALA A 61 -3.31 -18.56 -11.57
C ALA A 61 -2.53 -19.83 -11.99
N GLY A 62 -1.70 -19.75 -13.05
CA GLY A 62 -0.85 -20.87 -13.47
C GLY A 62 0.27 -21.18 -12.47
N PHE A 63 0.96 -20.15 -12.01
CA PHE A 63 2.03 -20.29 -11.01
C PHE A 63 1.45 -20.75 -9.65
N ASP A 64 0.32 -20.20 -9.24
CA ASP A 64 -0.33 -20.53 -7.98
C ASP A 64 -0.86 -21.97 -7.97
N ALA A 65 -1.26 -22.53 -9.10
CA ALA A 65 -1.66 -23.92 -9.21
C ALA A 65 -0.52 -24.91 -8.86
N GLU A 66 0.72 -24.51 -9.11
CA GLU A 66 1.90 -25.32 -8.79
C GLU A 66 2.47 -25.08 -7.38
N HIS A 67 2.36 -23.82 -6.87
CA HIS A 67 3.09 -23.39 -5.68
C HIS A 67 2.22 -22.94 -4.52
N ARG A 68 0.94 -22.60 -4.75
CA ARG A 68 0.01 -22.00 -3.77
C ARG A 68 -1.42 -22.50 -3.98
N GLN A 69 -1.60 -23.81 -3.85
CA GLN A 69 -2.88 -24.49 -4.14
C GLN A 69 -4.03 -24.05 -3.21
N GLU A 70 -3.72 -23.43 -2.08
CA GLU A 70 -4.72 -22.87 -1.14
C GLU A 70 -5.40 -21.58 -1.65
N ARG A 71 -4.85 -20.93 -2.70
CA ARG A 71 -5.42 -19.71 -3.28
C ARG A 71 -6.80 -19.94 -3.91
N PRO A 72 -7.68 -18.90 -3.96
CA PRO A 72 -9.08 -19.06 -4.39
C PRO A 72 -9.28 -19.67 -5.77
N ILE A 73 -8.42 -19.36 -6.76
CA ILE A 73 -8.54 -19.90 -8.12
C ILE A 73 -8.06 -21.36 -8.18
N PRO A 74 -6.84 -21.72 -7.74
CA PRO A 74 -6.36 -23.10 -7.73
C PRO A 74 -7.24 -24.05 -6.91
N SER A 75 -7.76 -23.58 -5.76
CA SER A 75 -8.64 -24.39 -4.89
C SER A 75 -10.09 -24.49 -5.39
N HIS A 76 -10.39 -24.00 -6.60
CA HIS A 76 -11.71 -24.03 -7.23
C HIS A 76 -12.82 -23.34 -6.42
N GLN A 77 -12.47 -22.42 -5.51
CA GLN A 77 -13.47 -21.63 -4.76
C GLN A 77 -14.16 -20.59 -5.64
N ILE A 78 -13.47 -20.14 -6.72
CA ILE A 78 -14.00 -19.19 -7.70
C ILE A 78 -13.38 -19.45 -9.08
N ASP A 79 -14.18 -19.31 -10.13
CA ASP A 79 -13.70 -19.45 -11.50
C ASP A 79 -12.81 -18.29 -11.92
N ARG A 80 -11.72 -18.60 -12.62
CA ARG A 80 -10.78 -17.61 -13.13
C ARG A 80 -11.45 -16.53 -13.98
N SER A 81 -12.45 -16.90 -14.82
CA SER A 81 -13.23 -15.96 -15.64
C SER A 81 -14.07 -14.99 -14.80
N ASN A 82 -14.60 -15.43 -13.65
CA ASN A 82 -15.32 -14.58 -12.72
C ASN A 82 -14.39 -13.58 -12.05
N VAL A 83 -13.18 -14.01 -11.66
CA VAL A 83 -12.17 -13.11 -11.09
C VAL A 83 -11.79 -12.00 -12.07
N LEU A 84 -11.59 -12.32 -13.36
CA LEU A 84 -11.31 -11.32 -14.38
C LEU A 84 -12.47 -10.33 -14.55
N ARG A 85 -13.72 -10.82 -14.57
CA ARG A 85 -14.90 -9.93 -14.67
C ARG A 85 -15.00 -8.97 -13.50
N ILE A 86 -14.75 -9.47 -12.28
CA ILE A 86 -14.71 -8.64 -11.07
C ILE A 86 -13.58 -7.62 -11.16
N ALA A 87 -12.36 -8.03 -11.56
CA ALA A 87 -11.24 -7.14 -11.72
C ALA A 87 -11.53 -5.99 -12.69
N ILE A 88 -12.04 -6.30 -13.88
CA ILE A 88 -12.40 -5.28 -14.88
C ILE A 88 -13.51 -4.38 -14.37
N GLY A 89 -14.58 -4.94 -13.80
CA GLY A 89 -15.69 -4.15 -13.26
C GLY A 89 -15.27 -3.16 -12.19
N LEU A 90 -14.44 -3.61 -11.23
CA LEU A 90 -13.90 -2.75 -10.17
C LEU A 90 -12.88 -1.73 -10.70
N LEU A 91 -12.06 -2.11 -11.68
CA LEU A 91 -11.08 -1.21 -12.30
C LEU A 91 -11.80 -0.04 -13.00
N VAL A 92 -12.85 -0.35 -13.79
CA VAL A 92 -13.64 0.66 -14.48
C VAL A 92 -14.43 1.52 -13.49
N ALA A 93 -15.10 0.91 -12.52
CA ALA A 93 -15.87 1.64 -11.51
C ALA A 93 -14.98 2.56 -10.67
N GLY A 94 -13.84 2.06 -10.19
CA GLY A 94 -12.88 2.85 -9.44
C GLY A 94 -12.29 3.98 -10.27
N PHE A 95 -11.88 3.72 -11.52
CA PHE A 95 -11.37 4.73 -12.42
C PHE A 95 -12.41 5.84 -12.68
N VAL A 96 -13.63 5.50 -13.08
CA VAL A 96 -14.68 6.49 -13.35
C VAL A 96 -14.95 7.35 -12.12
N LEU A 97 -15.04 6.74 -10.93
CA LEU A 97 -15.35 7.46 -9.71
C LEU A 97 -14.28 8.49 -9.34
N VAL A 98 -12.99 8.16 -9.48
CA VAL A 98 -11.91 9.10 -9.12
C VAL A 98 -11.60 10.08 -10.27
N ALA A 99 -11.70 9.66 -11.53
CA ALA A 99 -11.44 10.49 -12.68
C ALA A 99 -12.45 11.65 -12.80
N TRP A 100 -13.66 11.48 -12.25
CA TRP A 100 -14.71 12.51 -12.27
C TRP A 100 -14.49 13.65 -11.27
N LEU A 101 -13.53 13.53 -10.35
CA LEU A 101 -13.34 14.52 -9.29
C LEU A 101 -12.68 15.82 -9.80
N SER A 102 -11.71 15.71 -10.72
CA SER A 102 -11.04 16.85 -11.38
C SER A 102 -10.24 16.40 -12.61
N ASP A 103 -9.77 17.34 -13.43
CA ASP A 103 -8.90 17.05 -14.57
C ASP A 103 -7.55 16.45 -14.12
N GLU A 104 -7.02 16.90 -13.01
CA GLU A 104 -5.79 16.35 -12.44
C GLU A 104 -5.98 14.90 -11.98
N THR A 105 -7.10 14.60 -11.30
CA THR A 105 -7.40 13.23 -10.88
C THR A 105 -7.61 12.29 -12.06
N LEU A 106 -8.13 12.78 -13.19
CA LEU A 106 -8.20 12.00 -14.43
C LEU A 106 -6.80 11.55 -14.87
N VAL A 107 -5.82 12.45 -14.90
CA VAL A 107 -4.45 12.13 -15.34
C VAL A 107 -3.80 11.10 -14.39
N PHE A 108 -3.89 11.32 -13.07
CA PHE A 108 -3.26 10.42 -12.11
C PHE A 108 -4.00 9.08 -11.94
N SER A 109 -5.30 9.05 -12.19
CA SER A 109 -6.06 7.79 -12.24
C SER A 109 -5.66 6.95 -13.46
N LEU A 110 -5.45 7.55 -14.63
CA LEU A 110 -4.91 6.86 -15.81
C LEU A 110 -3.51 6.31 -15.54
N LEU A 111 -2.63 7.09 -14.91
CA LEU A 111 -1.31 6.64 -14.51
C LEU A 111 -1.40 5.44 -13.55
N LEU A 112 -2.25 5.52 -12.52
CA LEU A 112 -2.41 4.44 -11.53
C LEU A 112 -2.95 3.16 -12.17
N VAL A 113 -3.97 3.26 -13.05
CA VAL A 113 -4.50 2.12 -13.80
C VAL A 113 -3.42 1.50 -14.68
N PHE A 114 -2.63 2.31 -15.39
CA PHE A 114 -1.49 1.84 -16.18
C PHE A 114 -0.48 1.07 -15.31
N LEU A 115 -0.09 1.62 -14.15
CA LEU A 115 0.86 0.97 -13.24
C LEU A 115 0.31 -0.35 -12.68
N ILE A 116 -0.98 -0.41 -12.31
CA ILE A 116 -1.63 -1.64 -11.85
C ILE A 116 -1.59 -2.71 -12.94
N VAL A 117 -1.97 -2.37 -14.17
CA VAL A 117 -1.98 -3.32 -15.30
C VAL A 117 -0.56 -3.75 -15.66
N ALA A 118 0.37 -2.80 -15.79
CA ALA A 118 1.77 -3.07 -16.12
C ALA A 118 2.42 -4.00 -15.08
N TYR A 119 2.21 -3.71 -13.77
CA TYR A 119 2.68 -4.59 -12.69
C TYR A 119 2.18 -6.02 -12.89
N ASN A 120 0.89 -6.22 -13.05
CA ASN A 120 0.29 -7.55 -13.12
C ASN A 120 0.73 -8.35 -14.36
N LEU A 121 1.07 -7.68 -15.46
CA LEU A 121 1.54 -8.34 -16.66
C LEU A 121 3.02 -8.77 -16.60
N VAL A 122 3.87 -8.05 -15.81
CA VAL A 122 5.32 -8.26 -15.89
C VAL A 122 5.98 -8.75 -14.60
N HIS A 123 5.33 -8.65 -13.43
CA HIS A 123 5.97 -8.85 -12.11
C HIS A 123 6.60 -10.23 -11.91
N LYS A 124 6.05 -11.30 -12.52
CA LYS A 124 6.62 -12.66 -12.46
C LYS A 124 7.79 -12.85 -13.42
N ARG A 125 7.89 -12.04 -14.46
CA ARG A 125 8.84 -12.25 -15.56
C ARG A 125 10.09 -11.39 -15.41
N THR A 126 10.01 -10.28 -14.68
CA THR A 126 11.07 -9.26 -14.64
C THR A 126 11.28 -8.69 -13.24
N VAL A 127 12.47 -8.13 -13.02
CA VAL A 127 12.78 -7.35 -11.80
C VAL A 127 12.01 -6.02 -11.73
N ILE A 128 11.50 -5.55 -12.88
CA ILE A 128 10.74 -4.30 -13.01
C ILE A 128 9.41 -4.35 -12.22
N GLY A 129 8.90 -5.54 -11.91
CA GLY A 129 7.73 -5.69 -11.05
C GLY A 129 7.86 -5.01 -9.68
N VAL A 130 9.08 -5.01 -9.10
CA VAL A 130 9.31 -4.39 -7.78
C VAL A 130 9.08 -2.87 -7.82
N PRO A 131 9.72 -2.09 -8.70
CA PRO A 131 9.44 -0.65 -8.82
C PRO A 131 8.03 -0.33 -9.33
N LEU A 132 7.39 -1.19 -10.12
CA LEU A 132 6.01 -0.98 -10.54
C LEU A 132 5.02 -1.08 -9.37
N MET A 133 5.20 -2.05 -8.45
CA MET A 133 4.39 -2.14 -7.23
C MET A 133 4.58 -0.91 -6.34
N ALA A 134 5.81 -0.48 -6.15
CA ALA A 134 6.13 0.75 -5.43
C ALA A 134 5.53 1.98 -6.13
N GLY A 135 5.58 2.01 -7.46
CA GLY A 135 4.95 3.02 -8.31
C GLY A 135 3.43 3.11 -8.14
N CYS A 136 2.74 1.98 -7.95
CA CYS A 136 1.31 2.00 -7.62
C CYS A 136 1.03 2.75 -6.30
N ARG A 137 1.91 2.63 -5.30
CA ARG A 137 1.76 3.39 -4.05
C ARG A 137 2.02 4.88 -4.25
N MET A 138 3.07 5.25 -4.98
CA MET A 138 3.30 6.65 -5.33
C MET A 138 2.13 7.21 -6.17
N GLY A 139 1.66 6.47 -7.17
CA GLY A 139 0.50 6.86 -7.99
C GLY A 139 -0.76 7.13 -7.16
N LEU A 140 -0.97 6.37 -6.08
CA LEU A 140 -2.06 6.60 -5.14
C LEU A 140 -1.91 7.93 -4.38
N PHE A 141 -0.68 8.30 -3.96
CA PHE A 141 -0.40 9.61 -3.35
C PHE A 141 -0.65 10.75 -4.32
N LEU A 142 -0.19 10.62 -5.57
CA LEU A 142 -0.42 11.63 -6.61
C LEU A 142 -1.93 11.82 -6.88
N LEU A 143 -2.66 10.72 -7.00
CA LEU A 143 -4.12 10.74 -7.17
C LEU A 143 -4.82 11.38 -5.96
N ALA A 144 -4.44 11.01 -4.74
CA ALA A 144 -5.09 11.52 -3.55
C ALA A 144 -4.77 13.00 -3.29
N GLY A 145 -3.53 13.42 -3.55
CA GLY A 145 -3.12 14.83 -3.48
C GLY A 145 -3.84 15.69 -4.51
N SER A 146 -3.98 15.20 -5.76
CA SER A 146 -4.70 15.93 -6.82
C SER A 146 -6.21 16.05 -6.57
N ALA A 147 -6.79 15.19 -5.72
CA ALA A 147 -8.20 15.29 -5.32
C ALA A 147 -8.46 16.31 -4.22
N ALA A 148 -7.41 16.82 -3.57
CA ALA A 148 -7.53 17.82 -2.51
C ALA A 148 -7.84 19.21 -3.07
N GLU A 149 -8.31 20.12 -2.20
CA GLU A 149 -8.77 21.46 -2.60
C GLU A 149 -7.64 22.31 -3.22
N SER A 150 -6.41 22.19 -2.72
CA SER A 150 -5.26 22.92 -3.27
C SER A 150 -4.60 22.22 -4.48
N GLY A 151 -5.11 21.05 -4.88
CA GLY A 151 -4.47 20.22 -5.91
C GLY A 151 -3.17 19.56 -5.42
N LEU A 152 -2.45 18.94 -6.35
CA LEU A 152 -1.19 18.25 -6.02
C LEU A 152 -0.10 19.25 -5.64
N CYS A 153 0.46 19.12 -4.43
CA CYS A 153 1.58 19.93 -3.95
C CYS A 153 2.89 19.13 -3.88
N ASP A 154 4.02 19.83 -3.88
CA ASP A 154 5.36 19.21 -3.80
C ASP A 154 5.52 18.31 -2.57
N ALA A 155 4.99 18.73 -1.42
CA ALA A 155 5.03 17.94 -0.19
C ALA A 155 4.33 16.58 -0.34
N SER A 156 3.20 16.52 -1.07
CA SER A 156 2.49 15.28 -1.37
C SER A 156 3.28 14.39 -2.35
N VAL A 157 3.96 14.98 -3.33
CA VAL A 157 4.86 14.26 -4.24
C VAL A 157 6.02 13.63 -3.46
N TRP A 158 6.65 14.38 -2.54
CA TRP A 158 7.72 13.86 -1.70
C TRP A 158 7.23 12.77 -0.75
N ALA A 159 6.06 12.92 -0.15
CA ALA A 159 5.42 11.88 0.68
C ALA A 159 5.16 10.60 -0.13
N GLY A 160 4.67 10.74 -1.36
CA GLY A 160 4.50 9.63 -2.30
C GLY A 160 5.82 8.95 -2.67
N PHE A 161 6.89 9.70 -2.86
CA PHE A 161 8.24 9.16 -3.11
C PHE A 161 8.77 8.40 -1.89
N LEU A 162 8.54 8.89 -0.67
CA LEU A 162 8.87 8.17 0.56
C LEU A 162 8.15 6.83 0.65
N ALA A 163 6.83 6.83 0.38
CA ALA A 163 6.04 5.61 0.33
C ALA A 163 6.55 4.65 -0.76
N PHE A 164 6.94 5.17 -1.92
CA PHE A 164 7.58 4.40 -2.99
C PHE A 164 8.85 3.70 -2.50
N VAL A 165 9.78 4.42 -1.87
CA VAL A 165 11.05 3.86 -1.39
C VAL A 165 10.82 2.80 -0.31
N TYR A 166 9.88 3.02 0.62
CA TYR A 166 9.52 2.04 1.64
C TYR A 166 8.92 0.77 1.02
N VAL A 167 7.93 0.92 0.13
CA VAL A 167 7.25 -0.21 -0.51
C VAL A 167 8.19 -0.95 -1.48
N LEU A 168 9.13 -0.26 -2.11
CA LEU A 168 10.21 -0.88 -2.89
C LEU A 168 10.97 -1.91 -2.03
N GLY A 169 11.35 -1.52 -0.80
CA GLY A 169 12.02 -2.40 0.15
C GLY A 169 11.18 -3.59 0.57
N VAL A 170 9.91 -3.37 0.93
CA VAL A 170 8.98 -4.44 1.33
C VAL A 170 8.72 -5.42 0.19
N THR A 171 8.53 -4.91 -1.05
CA THR A 171 8.25 -5.74 -2.23
C THR A 171 9.47 -6.58 -2.62
N GLU A 172 10.67 -6.03 -2.50
CA GLU A 172 11.91 -6.78 -2.76
C GLU A 172 12.10 -7.91 -1.72
N LEU A 173 11.79 -7.66 -0.45
CA LEU A 173 11.82 -8.72 0.57
C LEU A 173 10.80 -9.83 0.25
N ALA A 174 9.58 -9.46 -0.14
CA ALA A 174 8.54 -10.41 -0.50
C ALA A 174 8.91 -11.25 -1.74
N ARG A 175 9.57 -10.64 -2.72
CA ARG A 175 10.08 -11.35 -3.91
C ARG A 175 11.17 -12.36 -3.55
N ASN A 176 12.10 -11.98 -2.70
CA ASN A 176 13.19 -12.87 -2.28
C ASN A 176 12.71 -14.02 -1.39
N GLU A 177 11.62 -13.85 -0.64
CA GLU A 177 10.96 -14.95 0.07
C GLU A 177 10.61 -16.09 -0.89
N SER A 178 9.99 -15.76 -2.01
CA SER A 178 9.51 -16.74 -2.99
C SER A 178 10.64 -17.39 -3.81
N THR A 179 11.85 -16.79 -3.86
CA THR A 179 12.95 -17.25 -4.71
C THR A 179 14.11 -17.85 -3.95
N THR A 180 14.66 -17.16 -2.96
CA THR A 180 15.90 -17.53 -2.28
C THR A 180 15.76 -17.73 -0.77
N ASN A 181 14.65 -17.31 -0.19
CA ASN A 181 14.41 -17.24 1.26
C ASN A 181 15.54 -16.52 2.03
N ARG A 182 16.21 -15.55 1.37
CA ARG A 182 17.28 -14.73 1.95
C ARG A 182 16.82 -13.29 2.12
N ILE A 183 17.34 -12.63 3.15
CA ILE A 183 17.09 -11.19 3.34
C ILE A 183 17.82 -10.43 2.22
N SER A 184 17.09 -9.55 1.55
CA SER A 184 17.66 -8.59 0.62
C SER A 184 18.27 -7.41 1.39
N LEU A 185 19.58 -7.21 1.24
CA LEU A 185 20.23 -6.00 1.74
C LEU A 185 19.66 -4.74 1.07
N PHE A 186 19.32 -4.83 -0.22
CA PHE A 186 18.65 -3.76 -0.95
C PHE A 186 17.30 -3.42 -0.32
N GLY A 187 16.48 -4.43 0.06
CA GLY A 187 15.21 -4.22 0.72
C GLY A 187 15.35 -3.50 2.07
N ILE A 188 16.34 -3.92 2.89
CA ILE A 188 16.63 -3.24 4.17
C ILE A 188 17.14 -1.81 3.93
N ALA A 189 18.07 -1.62 2.99
CA ALA A 189 18.62 -0.31 2.67
C ALA A 189 17.54 0.67 2.20
N SER A 190 16.58 0.21 1.37
CA SER A 190 15.46 1.04 0.91
C SER A 190 14.58 1.50 2.09
N MET A 191 14.26 0.62 3.04
CA MET A 191 13.49 1.02 4.23
C MET A 191 14.30 1.98 5.14
N ALA A 192 15.60 1.76 5.30
CA ALA A 192 16.48 2.68 6.05
C ALA A 192 16.56 4.05 5.38
N ILE A 193 16.66 4.09 4.05
CA ILE A 193 16.62 5.34 3.27
C ILE A 193 15.29 6.06 3.48
N SER A 194 14.17 5.34 3.45
CA SER A 194 12.85 5.93 3.73
C SER A 194 12.81 6.60 5.11
N LEU A 195 13.34 5.94 6.16
CA LEU A 195 13.46 6.53 7.49
C LEU A 195 14.34 7.78 7.50
N LEU A 196 15.50 7.75 6.85
CA LEU A 196 16.40 8.89 6.76
C LEU A 196 15.77 10.08 6.01
N LEU A 197 14.97 9.80 4.97
CA LEU A 197 14.24 10.85 4.25
C LEU A 197 13.17 11.51 5.13
N VAL A 198 12.43 10.73 5.95
CA VAL A 198 11.49 11.32 6.93
C VAL A 198 12.22 12.19 7.94
N VAL A 199 13.39 11.75 8.44
CA VAL A 199 14.23 12.54 9.33
C VAL A 199 14.68 13.84 8.63
N GLY A 200 15.13 13.76 7.38
CA GLY A 200 15.52 14.93 6.58
C GLY A 200 14.38 15.93 6.40
N MET A 201 13.17 15.45 6.08
CA MET A 201 11.99 16.33 5.96
C MET A 201 11.68 17.04 7.28
N GLY A 202 11.77 16.35 8.40
CA GLY A 202 11.56 16.96 9.70
C GLY A 202 12.63 17.98 10.07
N ILE A 203 13.89 17.76 9.75
CA ILE A 203 14.97 18.75 9.98
C ILE A 203 14.73 20.03 9.18
N LEU A 204 14.25 19.90 7.94
CA LEU A 204 13.94 21.05 7.08
C LEU A 204 12.63 21.75 7.47
N GLY A 205 11.68 21.03 8.09
CA GLY A 205 10.35 21.50 8.45
C GLY A 205 10.18 21.93 9.91
N GLU A 206 11.27 22.08 10.69
CA GLU A 206 11.22 22.38 12.14
C GLU A 206 10.51 21.29 12.97
N TYR A 207 11.27 20.29 13.44
CA TYR A 207 10.77 19.23 14.32
C TYR A 207 10.09 19.78 15.58
N THR A 208 8.84 19.33 15.79
CA THR A 208 8.22 19.40 17.12
C THR A 208 8.42 18.07 17.85
N LEU A 209 8.33 18.06 19.17
CA LEU A 209 8.31 16.82 19.98
C LEU A 209 7.25 15.82 19.45
N GLY A 210 6.16 16.31 18.84
CA GLY A 210 5.10 15.51 18.24
C GLY A 210 5.55 14.69 17.00
N SER A 211 6.56 15.16 16.26
CA SER A 211 7.06 14.45 15.06
C SER A 211 8.07 13.35 15.39
N ILE A 212 8.76 13.43 16.51
CA ILE A 212 9.76 12.42 16.92
C ILE A 212 9.10 11.09 17.30
N LEU A 213 7.95 11.15 17.97
CA LEU A 213 7.26 9.95 18.47
C LEU A 213 6.79 9.02 17.34
N PRO A 214 6.09 9.46 16.28
CA PRO A 214 5.72 8.61 15.15
C PRO A 214 6.93 7.99 14.44
N LEU A 215 8.01 8.76 14.27
CA LEU A 215 9.24 8.24 13.68
C LEU A 215 9.88 7.14 14.52
N PHE A 216 9.95 7.34 15.86
CA PHE A 216 10.44 6.32 16.79
C PHE A 216 9.56 5.06 16.74
N CYS A 217 8.24 5.21 16.72
CA CYS A 217 7.31 4.09 16.61
C CYS A 217 7.51 3.31 15.30
N LEU A 218 7.73 3.99 14.18
CA LEU A 218 8.03 3.37 12.90
C LEU A 218 9.34 2.57 12.95
N ALA A 219 10.42 3.16 13.47
CA ALA A 219 11.71 2.48 13.60
C ALA A 219 11.63 1.25 14.52
N ALA A 220 10.96 1.40 15.67
CA ALA A 220 10.73 0.31 16.63
C ALA A 220 9.87 -0.81 16.00
N TRP A 221 8.86 -0.44 15.18
CA TRP A 221 8.01 -1.41 14.50
C TRP A 221 8.77 -2.22 13.45
N ILE A 222 9.60 -1.56 12.62
CA ILE A 222 10.45 -2.23 11.64
C ILE A 222 11.40 -3.21 12.36
N PHE A 223 12.06 -2.74 13.44
CA PHE A 223 12.92 -3.61 14.25
C PHE A 223 12.16 -4.81 14.81
N TYR A 224 10.97 -4.59 15.40
CA TYR A 224 10.12 -5.65 15.93
C TYR A 224 9.72 -6.67 14.84
N ALA A 225 9.38 -6.23 13.63
CA ALA A 225 9.02 -7.11 12.53
C ALA A 225 10.17 -8.09 12.18
N PHE A 226 11.40 -7.58 12.11
CA PHE A 226 12.58 -8.42 11.86
C PHE A 226 12.95 -9.29 13.08
N TRP A 227 12.88 -8.75 14.30
CA TRP A 227 13.17 -9.49 15.52
C TRP A 227 12.22 -10.68 15.68
N LYS A 228 10.93 -10.47 15.49
CA LYS A 228 9.91 -11.52 15.56
C LYS A 228 10.14 -12.62 14.52
N ALA A 229 10.58 -12.27 13.34
CA ALA A 229 10.87 -13.23 12.28
C ALA A 229 12.12 -14.09 12.59
N ASN A 230 13.04 -13.57 13.40
CA ASN A 230 14.28 -14.26 13.80
C ASN A 230 14.13 -15.08 15.09
N SER A 231 12.97 -15.09 15.74
CA SER A 231 12.77 -15.69 17.07
C SER A 231 12.98 -17.21 17.14
N GLU A 232 13.10 -17.90 15.99
CA GLU A 232 13.29 -19.35 15.91
C GLU A 232 14.69 -19.75 15.36
N GLY A 233 15.67 -18.81 15.32
CA GLY A 233 17.01 -19.05 14.79
C GLY A 233 17.08 -19.25 13.27
N ARG A 234 15.94 -19.20 12.58
CA ARG A 234 15.81 -19.13 11.14
C ARG A 234 14.90 -17.96 10.78
N LEU A 235 15.42 -17.04 9.99
CA LEU A 235 14.65 -15.89 9.53
C LEU A 235 13.62 -16.34 8.49
N VAL A 236 12.36 -16.38 8.89
CA VAL A 236 11.23 -16.64 7.99
C VAL A 236 10.76 -15.31 7.43
N VAL A 237 11.29 -14.93 6.25
CA VAL A 237 11.02 -13.63 5.60
C VAL A 237 9.50 -13.38 5.45
N GLY A 238 8.70 -14.41 5.15
CA GLY A 238 7.24 -14.27 5.03
C GLY A 238 6.54 -13.75 6.29
N LYS A 239 7.07 -14.06 7.47
CA LYS A 239 6.52 -13.54 8.74
C LYS A 239 6.77 -12.03 8.92
N THR A 240 7.68 -11.40 8.14
CA THR A 240 7.95 -9.96 8.19
C THR A 240 7.03 -9.15 7.29
N ILE A 241 6.56 -9.71 6.17
CA ILE A 241 5.88 -8.96 5.11
C ILE A 241 4.57 -8.34 5.60
N GLY A 242 3.71 -9.12 6.27
CA GLY A 242 2.45 -8.60 6.81
C GLY A 242 2.65 -7.41 7.77
N PRO A 243 3.46 -7.56 8.85
CA PRO A 243 3.80 -6.45 9.73
C PRO A 243 4.38 -5.22 9.01
N LEU A 244 5.29 -5.41 8.03
CA LEU A 244 5.85 -4.30 7.27
C LEU A 244 4.80 -3.61 6.39
N LEU A 245 3.86 -4.36 5.79
CA LEU A 245 2.74 -3.76 5.08
C LEU A 245 1.85 -2.91 6.01
N ALA A 246 1.53 -3.40 7.22
CA ALA A 246 0.82 -2.59 8.21
C ALA A 246 1.61 -1.33 8.59
N GLY A 247 2.95 -1.42 8.64
CA GLY A 247 3.88 -0.32 8.91
C GLY A 247 3.74 0.87 7.94
N ILE A 248 3.10 0.71 6.77
CA ILE A 248 2.80 1.81 5.84
C ILE A 248 2.00 2.92 6.55
N CYS A 249 1.03 2.55 7.41
CA CYS A 249 0.27 3.54 8.19
C CYS A 249 1.16 4.34 9.16
N LEU A 250 2.23 3.72 9.67
CA LEU A 250 3.20 4.42 10.52
C LEU A 250 4.14 5.33 9.70
N VAL A 251 4.47 4.94 8.45
CA VAL A 251 5.19 5.81 7.51
C VAL A 251 4.37 7.08 7.26
N ASP A 252 3.09 6.92 6.92
CA ASP A 252 2.18 8.05 6.66
C ASP A 252 2.03 8.95 7.91
N CYS A 253 1.89 8.34 9.08
CA CYS A 253 1.85 9.06 10.35
C CYS A 253 3.14 9.85 10.62
N ALA A 254 4.30 9.24 10.36
CA ALA A 254 5.60 9.89 10.52
C ALA A 254 5.76 11.05 9.53
N VAL A 255 5.34 10.88 8.27
CA VAL A 255 5.38 11.93 7.25
C VAL A 255 4.49 13.11 7.63
N ILE A 256 3.20 12.86 7.95
CA ILE A 256 2.28 13.96 8.27
C ILE A 256 2.65 14.68 9.55
N SER A 257 3.33 14.01 10.48
CA SER A 257 3.79 14.63 11.73
C SER A 257 4.90 15.66 11.52
N THR A 258 5.56 15.66 10.36
CA THR A 258 6.53 16.69 9.96
C THR A 258 5.88 17.89 9.28
N MET A 259 4.56 17.85 9.07
CA MET A 259 3.80 18.88 8.37
C MET A 259 2.86 19.63 9.33
N HIS A 260 2.47 20.85 8.96
CA HIS A 260 1.51 21.65 9.75
C HIS A 260 0.11 21.04 9.88
N ALA A 261 -0.22 20.04 9.06
CA ALA A 261 -1.49 19.31 9.12
C ALA A 261 -1.58 18.29 10.26
N PHE A 262 -0.54 18.14 11.10
CA PHE A 262 -0.53 17.20 12.22
C PHE A 262 -1.41 17.68 13.38
N SER A 263 -2.30 16.81 13.82
CA SER A 263 -3.18 17.01 14.96
C SER A 263 -3.39 15.70 15.72
N ILE A 264 -3.94 15.78 16.93
CA ILE A 264 -4.29 14.57 17.71
C ILE A 264 -5.29 13.69 16.95
N SER A 265 -6.26 14.30 16.24
CA SER A 265 -7.23 13.54 15.44
C SER A 265 -6.58 12.80 14.27
N THR A 266 -5.59 13.41 13.59
CA THR A 266 -4.82 12.74 12.52
C THR A 266 -3.99 11.61 13.10
N LEU A 267 -3.31 11.78 14.22
CA LEU A 267 -2.58 10.71 14.91
C LEU A 267 -3.50 9.51 15.22
N VAL A 268 -4.67 9.79 15.82
CA VAL A 268 -5.65 8.74 16.15
C VAL A 268 -6.12 7.99 14.90
N ALA A 269 -6.36 8.69 13.78
CA ALA A 269 -6.77 8.07 12.52
C ALA A 269 -5.71 7.11 11.97
N PHE A 270 -4.44 7.52 11.92
CA PHE A 270 -3.36 6.66 11.42
C PHE A 270 -3.09 5.46 12.33
N VAL A 271 -3.14 5.65 13.66
CA VAL A 271 -3.05 4.54 14.63
C VAL A 271 -4.24 3.59 14.47
N ALA A 272 -5.45 4.09 14.24
CA ALA A 272 -6.62 3.26 13.98
C ALA A 272 -6.44 2.43 12.69
N PHE A 273 -5.97 3.03 11.59
CA PHE A 273 -5.67 2.30 10.35
C PHE A 273 -4.62 1.22 10.57
N PHE A 274 -3.58 1.51 11.32
CA PHE A 274 -2.55 0.53 11.67
C PHE A 274 -3.13 -0.64 12.47
N ILE A 275 -3.93 -0.38 13.51
CA ILE A 275 -4.58 -1.42 14.32
C ILE A 275 -5.53 -2.25 13.46
N VAL A 276 -6.34 -1.60 12.59
CA VAL A 276 -7.24 -2.29 11.66
C VAL A 276 -6.46 -3.21 10.73
N ALA A 277 -5.32 -2.76 10.17
CA ALA A 277 -4.45 -3.60 9.36
C ALA A 277 -4.01 -4.86 10.13
N LEU A 278 -3.51 -4.69 11.37
CA LEU A 278 -3.03 -5.80 12.19
C LEU A 278 -4.14 -6.80 12.55
N ILE A 279 -5.32 -6.31 12.90
CA ILE A 279 -6.48 -7.17 13.22
C ILE A 279 -6.93 -7.92 11.96
N ALA A 280 -7.07 -7.21 10.84
CA ALA A 280 -7.53 -7.81 9.59
C ALA A 280 -6.55 -8.88 9.07
N GLN A 281 -5.24 -8.66 9.21
CA GLN A 281 -4.19 -9.63 8.83
C GLN A 281 -4.21 -10.93 9.66
N ARG A 282 -4.84 -10.94 10.84
CA ARG A 282 -5.04 -12.18 11.62
C ARG A 282 -6.06 -13.12 10.98
N HIS A 283 -7.00 -12.57 10.21
CA HIS A 283 -8.12 -13.31 9.62
C HIS A 283 -7.99 -13.51 8.13
N ILE A 284 -7.31 -12.57 7.43
CA ILE A 284 -7.15 -12.53 5.98
C ILE A 284 -5.66 -12.35 5.68
N PRO A 285 -5.03 -13.28 4.94
CA PRO A 285 -3.62 -13.16 4.58
C PRO A 285 -3.34 -11.83 3.87
N ALA A 286 -2.20 -11.20 4.22
CA ALA A 286 -1.77 -9.94 3.61
C ALA A 286 -1.08 -10.14 2.25
N SER A 287 -0.57 -11.34 1.98
CA SER A 287 0.21 -11.71 0.77
C SER A 287 -0.24 -13.06 0.20
#